data_80d4ee8b8fda04b7d3c22e2c35475199
#
_entry.id   80d4ee8b8fda04b7d3c22e2c35475199
#
_cell.length_a   1.000
_cell.length_b   1.000
_cell.length_c   1.000
_cell.angle_alpha   90.00
_cell.angle_beta   90.00
_cell.angle_gamma   90.00
#
_symmetry.space_group_name_H-M   'P 1'
#
loop_
_entity.id
_entity.type
_entity.pdbx_description
1 polymer ?
#
loop_
_entity_poly.entity_id
_entity_poly.type
_entity_poly.pdbx_seq_one_letter_code
_entity_poly.pdbx_strand_id
1 'polypeptide(L)'
;NKEIAFTSSLVLLTSLGFIYIGKASITDMTLLFTLTVTMVSFYQEKYYLAYAFCGLSLLAKGPIGYGFPALIMLCYIIFCRHWSLLKTMKIPQGICIAFLIGLPWYMLMYHVHGEAFLDTFIGYHNITRFIAPEHPGQNNYFFFFPILLVAMMPWSGAIIPAIARCIKR
;
A
#
# COMPACT_ATOMS: atom_id res chain seq x y z
N ASN A 1 5.91 18.13 -12.99
CA ASN A 1 7.15 18.89 -13.02
C ASN A 1 8.29 17.95 -12.64
N LYS A 2 9.34 17.83 -13.49
CA LYS A 2 10.46 16.90 -13.30
C LYS A 2 11.25 17.21 -12.01
N GLU A 3 11.42 18.46 -11.67
CA GLU A 3 12.12 18.88 -10.46
C GLU A 3 11.42 18.46 -9.19
N ILE A 4 10.08 18.57 -9.16
CA ILE A 4 9.28 18.13 -8.01
C ILE A 4 9.39 16.60 -7.85
N ALA A 5 9.29 15.86 -8.95
CA ALA A 5 9.43 14.41 -8.93
C ALA A 5 10.82 13.98 -8.43
N PHE A 6 11.88 14.62 -8.94
CA PHE A 6 13.26 14.34 -8.54
C PHE A 6 13.47 14.66 -7.04
N THR A 7 13.06 15.84 -6.59
CA THR A 7 13.18 16.23 -5.19
C THR A 7 12.40 15.30 -4.25
N SER A 8 11.16 14.94 -4.62
CA SER A 8 10.35 14.00 -3.83
C SER A 8 11.00 12.62 -3.73
N SER A 9 11.60 12.14 -4.83
CA SER A 9 12.33 10.87 -4.83
C SER A 9 13.58 10.93 -3.94
N LEU A 10 14.34 12.04 -3.98
CA LEU A 10 15.49 12.23 -3.10
C LEU A 10 15.09 12.27 -1.63
N VAL A 11 14.03 13.01 -1.29
CA VAL A 11 13.49 13.04 0.08
C VAL A 11 13.12 11.65 0.57
N LEU A 12 12.45 10.86 -0.25
CA LEU A 12 12.08 9.48 0.11
C LEU A 12 13.32 8.61 0.30
N LEU A 13 14.25 8.61 -0.67
CA LEU A 13 15.45 7.75 -0.66
C LEU A 13 16.40 8.06 0.50
N THR A 14 16.42 9.32 0.95
CA THR A 14 17.27 9.77 2.07
C THR A 14 16.56 9.74 3.41
N SER A 15 15.30 9.36 3.47
CA SER A 15 14.56 9.19 4.73
C SER A 15 15.06 7.97 5.49
N LEU A 16 15.30 8.14 6.79
CA LEU A 16 15.84 7.09 7.66
C LEU A 16 14.98 5.82 7.66
N GLY A 17 13.67 5.96 7.72
CA GLY A 17 12.73 4.84 7.69
C GLY A 17 12.81 4.05 6.38
N PHE A 18 12.94 4.74 5.23
CA PHE A 18 13.08 4.08 3.93
C PHE A 18 14.37 3.28 3.85
N ILE A 19 15.50 3.85 4.33
CA ILE A 19 16.80 3.18 4.36
C ILE A 19 16.75 1.97 5.31
N TYR A 20 16.15 2.13 6.49
CA TYR A 20 16.04 1.07 7.48
C TYR A 20 15.23 -0.12 6.95
N ILE A 21 14.02 0.13 6.44
CA ILE A 21 13.14 -0.89 5.88
C ILE A 21 13.77 -1.53 4.64
N GLY A 22 14.44 -0.74 3.79
CA GLY A 22 15.14 -1.24 2.61
C GLY A 22 16.26 -2.22 2.93
N LYS A 23 16.97 -2.03 4.04
CA LYS A 23 18.02 -2.94 4.52
C LYS A 23 17.49 -4.15 5.25
N ALA A 24 16.28 -4.07 5.81
CA ALA A 24 15.70 -5.16 6.61
C ALA A 24 15.29 -6.38 5.77
N SER A 25 15.35 -6.30 4.43
CA SER A 25 15.02 -7.41 3.50
C SER A 25 13.65 -8.04 3.74
N ILE A 26 12.67 -7.24 4.12
CA ILE A 26 11.29 -7.64 4.37
C ILE A 26 10.39 -7.35 3.15
N THR A 27 9.25 -8.03 3.09
CA THR A 27 8.28 -7.90 1.99
C THR A 27 7.67 -6.51 1.86
N ASP A 28 7.85 -5.63 2.85
CA ASP A 28 7.28 -4.28 2.88
C ASP A 28 7.82 -3.39 1.77
N MET A 29 9.08 -3.55 1.37
CA MET A 29 9.63 -2.79 0.22
C MET A 29 9.03 -3.24 -1.10
N THR A 30 8.79 -4.53 -1.27
CA THR A 30 8.09 -5.06 -2.45
C THR A 30 6.65 -4.56 -2.49
N LEU A 31 5.97 -4.55 -1.34
CA LEU A 31 4.63 -4.00 -1.21
C LEU A 31 4.61 -2.50 -1.54
N LEU A 32 5.52 -1.72 -0.97
CA LEU A 32 5.62 -0.28 -1.24
C LEU A 32 5.84 0.01 -2.72
N PHE A 33 6.73 -0.71 -3.37
CA PHE A 33 6.97 -0.58 -4.80
C PHE A 33 5.72 -0.90 -5.63
N THR A 34 5.11 -2.06 -5.39
CA THR A 34 3.93 -2.49 -6.15
C THR A 34 2.73 -1.58 -5.93
N LEU A 35 2.49 -1.13 -4.69
CA LEU A 35 1.45 -0.14 -4.38
C LEU A 35 1.72 1.21 -5.06
N THR A 36 2.96 1.69 -5.05
CA THR A 36 3.32 2.96 -5.69
C THR A 36 3.06 2.89 -7.20
N VAL A 37 3.51 1.81 -7.86
CA VAL A 37 3.24 1.62 -9.30
C VAL A 37 1.73 1.51 -9.56
N THR A 38 0.99 0.80 -8.72
CA THR A 38 -0.47 0.71 -8.80
C THR A 38 -1.12 2.10 -8.77
N MET A 39 -0.78 2.92 -7.78
CA MET A 39 -1.37 4.26 -7.62
C MET A 39 -0.99 5.21 -8.75
N VAL A 40 0.28 5.22 -9.17
CA VAL A 40 0.74 6.01 -10.31
C VAL A 40 0.05 5.58 -11.60
N SER A 41 -0.16 4.27 -11.78
CA SER A 41 -0.85 3.74 -12.96
C SER A 41 -2.34 4.12 -12.97
N PHE A 42 -3.02 4.12 -11.83
CA PHE A 42 -4.38 4.66 -11.71
C PHE A 42 -4.41 6.15 -12.05
N TYR A 43 -3.49 6.93 -11.54
CA TYR A 43 -3.39 8.36 -11.85
C TYR A 43 -3.14 8.63 -13.34
N GLN A 44 -2.36 7.77 -14.02
CA GLN A 44 -2.09 7.85 -15.46
C GLN A 44 -3.18 7.19 -16.33
N GLU A 45 -4.28 6.73 -15.74
CA GLU A 45 -5.37 6.00 -16.42
C GLU A 45 -4.94 4.70 -17.11
N LYS A 46 -3.79 4.15 -16.71
CA LYS A 46 -3.27 2.87 -17.20
C LYS A 46 -3.85 1.72 -16.38
N TYR A 47 -5.16 1.53 -16.46
CA TYR A 47 -5.90 0.64 -15.55
C TYR A 47 -5.41 -0.81 -15.57
N TYR A 48 -5.11 -1.37 -16.72
CA TYR A 48 -4.61 -2.75 -16.79
C TYR A 48 -3.27 -2.94 -16.05
N LEU A 49 -2.36 -1.97 -16.19
CA LEU A 49 -1.10 -1.97 -15.46
C LEU A 49 -1.33 -1.82 -13.96
N ALA A 50 -2.24 -0.94 -13.55
CA ALA A 50 -2.61 -0.76 -12.16
C ALA A 50 -3.10 -2.07 -11.54
N TYR A 51 -4.00 -2.79 -12.21
CA TYR A 51 -4.52 -4.06 -11.70
C TYR A 51 -3.48 -5.19 -11.73
N ALA A 52 -2.57 -5.20 -12.70
CA ALA A 52 -1.46 -6.16 -12.72
C ALA A 52 -0.56 -5.98 -11.48
N PHE A 53 -0.18 -4.75 -11.17
CA PHE A 53 0.60 -4.46 -9.96
C PHE A 53 -0.19 -4.64 -8.67
N CYS A 54 -1.51 -4.45 -8.71
CA CYS A 54 -2.40 -4.82 -7.61
C CYS A 54 -2.36 -6.33 -7.32
N GLY A 55 -2.34 -7.17 -8.34
CA GLY A 55 -2.13 -8.61 -8.22
C GLY A 55 -0.76 -8.98 -7.64
N LEU A 56 0.30 -8.27 -8.05
CA LEU A 56 1.63 -8.43 -7.45
C LEU A 56 1.67 -7.98 -5.98
N SER A 57 0.94 -6.92 -5.62
CA SER A 57 0.79 -6.48 -4.22
C SER A 57 0.10 -7.55 -3.37
N LEU A 58 -0.88 -8.24 -3.93
CA LEU A 58 -1.56 -9.38 -3.30
C LEU A 58 -0.56 -10.50 -2.97
N LEU A 59 0.36 -10.81 -3.89
CA LEU A 59 1.44 -11.79 -3.64
C LEU A 59 2.44 -11.32 -2.57
N ALA A 60 2.73 -10.02 -2.51
CA ALA A 60 3.72 -9.47 -1.58
C ALA A 60 3.26 -9.54 -0.12
N LYS A 61 2.00 -9.23 0.16
CA LYS A 61 1.50 -9.13 1.56
C LYS A 61 0.04 -9.54 1.76
N GLY A 62 -0.51 -10.32 0.86
CA GLY A 62 -1.87 -10.83 1.00
C GLY A 62 -2.97 -9.80 0.69
N PRO A 63 -4.18 -10.02 1.22
CA PRO A 63 -5.38 -9.23 0.91
C PRO A 63 -5.21 -7.71 1.08
N ILE A 64 -4.32 -7.28 1.97
CA ILE A 64 -4.04 -5.86 2.23
C ILE A 64 -3.44 -5.17 0.99
N GLY A 65 -2.67 -5.92 0.17
CA GLY A 65 -2.10 -5.42 -1.07
C GLY A 65 -3.15 -5.02 -2.11
N TYR A 66 -4.32 -5.64 -2.09
CA TYR A 66 -5.47 -5.28 -2.92
C TYR A 66 -6.38 -4.26 -2.23
N GLY A 67 -6.61 -4.45 -0.93
CA GLY A 67 -7.52 -3.61 -0.14
C GLY A 67 -7.09 -2.15 -0.04
N PHE A 68 -5.80 -1.89 0.10
CA PHE A 68 -5.27 -0.52 0.21
C PHE A 68 -5.52 0.33 -1.03
N PRO A 69 -5.15 -0.09 -2.26
CA PRO A 69 -5.47 0.67 -3.47
C PRO A 69 -6.98 0.83 -3.68
N ALA A 70 -7.77 -0.21 -3.40
CA ALA A 70 -9.22 -0.16 -3.52
C ALA A 70 -9.81 0.90 -2.58
N LEU A 71 -9.37 0.93 -1.31
CA LEU A 71 -9.82 1.91 -0.33
C LEU A 71 -9.43 3.34 -0.74
N ILE A 72 -8.18 3.56 -1.18
CA ILE A 72 -7.71 4.89 -1.61
C ILE A 72 -8.52 5.38 -2.81
N MET A 73 -8.74 4.52 -3.81
CA MET A 73 -9.52 4.88 -4.99
C MET A 73 -10.99 5.14 -4.65
N LEU A 74 -11.57 4.35 -3.75
CA LEU A 74 -12.93 4.56 -3.26
C LEU A 74 -13.05 5.91 -2.56
N CYS A 75 -12.14 6.22 -1.63
CA CYS A 75 -12.10 7.51 -0.96
C CYS A 75 -11.96 8.66 -1.97
N TYR A 76 -11.06 8.53 -2.94
CA TYR A 76 -10.88 9.53 -3.99
C TYR A 76 -12.16 9.78 -4.78
N ILE A 77 -12.87 8.72 -5.22
CA ILE A 77 -14.13 8.82 -5.96
C ILE A 77 -15.20 9.51 -5.13
N ILE A 78 -15.32 9.17 -3.84
CA ILE A 78 -16.32 9.74 -2.93
C ILE A 78 -16.03 11.23 -2.68
N PHE A 79 -14.81 11.57 -2.24
CA PHE A 79 -14.46 12.93 -1.88
C PHE A 79 -14.43 13.89 -3.07
N CYS A 80 -13.93 13.44 -4.22
CA CYS A 80 -13.89 14.23 -5.45
C CYS A 80 -15.19 14.14 -6.26
N ARG A 81 -16.17 13.32 -5.85
CA ARG A 81 -17.43 13.06 -6.56
C ARG A 81 -17.25 12.61 -8.02
N HIS A 82 -16.14 11.93 -8.32
CA HIS A 82 -15.81 11.47 -9.67
C HIS A 82 -16.40 10.08 -9.98
N TRP A 83 -17.71 9.92 -9.87
CA TRP A 83 -18.42 8.65 -10.09
C TRP A 83 -18.22 8.07 -11.51
N SER A 84 -17.91 8.91 -12.49
CA SER A 84 -17.63 8.49 -13.87
C SER A 84 -16.43 7.54 -13.94
N LEU A 85 -15.46 7.66 -13.02
CA LEU A 85 -14.28 6.78 -12.95
C LEU A 85 -14.65 5.30 -12.77
N LEU A 86 -15.73 5.00 -12.06
CA LEU A 86 -16.18 3.61 -11.88
C LEU A 86 -16.46 2.90 -13.21
N LYS A 87 -16.91 3.65 -14.23
CA LYS A 87 -17.16 3.12 -15.57
C LYS A 87 -15.89 3.00 -16.41
N THR A 88 -14.96 3.96 -16.28
CA THR A 88 -13.74 4.01 -17.08
C THR A 88 -12.65 3.08 -16.55
N MET A 89 -12.63 2.82 -15.24
CA MET A 89 -11.62 1.97 -14.57
C MET A 89 -11.68 0.50 -14.95
N LYS A 90 -12.68 0.07 -15.72
CA LYS A 90 -12.80 -1.33 -16.19
C LYS A 90 -12.67 -2.36 -15.05
N ILE A 91 -13.36 -2.09 -13.94
CA ILE A 91 -13.23 -2.84 -12.68
C ILE A 91 -13.35 -4.36 -12.86
N PRO A 92 -14.34 -4.92 -13.60
CA PRO A 92 -14.45 -6.37 -13.74
C PRO A 92 -13.23 -7.00 -14.39
N GLN A 93 -12.71 -6.39 -15.47
CA GLN A 93 -11.51 -6.87 -16.14
C GLN A 93 -10.28 -6.73 -15.24
N GLY A 94 -10.22 -5.65 -14.46
CA GLY A 94 -9.15 -5.38 -13.51
C GLY A 94 -9.10 -6.40 -12.38
N ILE A 95 -10.24 -6.74 -11.80
CA ILE A 95 -10.35 -7.80 -10.78
C ILE A 95 -9.86 -9.12 -11.36
N CYS A 96 -10.30 -9.46 -12.58
CA CYS A 96 -9.87 -10.69 -13.25
C CYS A 96 -8.34 -10.74 -13.41
N ILE A 97 -7.70 -9.65 -13.86
CA ILE A 97 -6.24 -9.56 -14.02
C ILE A 97 -5.53 -9.72 -12.66
N ALA A 98 -5.98 -9.00 -11.65
CA ALA A 98 -5.36 -9.06 -10.32
C ALA A 98 -5.42 -10.46 -9.71
N PHE A 99 -6.57 -11.12 -9.83
CA PHE A 99 -6.73 -12.50 -9.37
C PHE A 99 -5.96 -13.51 -10.22
N LEU A 100 -5.90 -13.32 -11.54
CA LEU A 100 -5.12 -14.20 -12.42
C LEU A 100 -3.63 -14.20 -12.05
N ILE A 101 -3.11 -13.08 -11.59
CA ILE A 101 -1.71 -12.94 -11.16
C ILE A 101 -1.52 -13.45 -9.72
N GLY A 102 -2.41 -13.08 -8.81
CA GLY A 102 -2.24 -13.38 -7.39
C GLY A 102 -2.71 -14.77 -6.99
N LEU A 103 -3.87 -15.22 -7.48
CA LEU A 103 -4.54 -16.42 -7.02
C LEU A 103 -3.78 -17.73 -7.23
N PRO A 104 -3.04 -17.95 -8.34
CA PRO A 104 -2.37 -19.24 -8.59
C PRO A 104 -1.45 -19.66 -7.45
N TRP A 105 -0.73 -18.73 -6.83
CA TRP A 105 0.13 -19.03 -5.67
C TRP A 105 -0.67 -19.46 -4.45
N TYR A 106 -1.79 -18.79 -4.16
CA TYR A 106 -2.65 -19.15 -3.04
C TYR A 106 -3.31 -20.50 -3.23
N MET A 107 -3.73 -20.80 -4.46
CA MET A 107 -4.30 -22.12 -4.81
C MET A 107 -3.27 -23.23 -4.63
N LEU A 108 -2.02 -22.98 -5.07
CA LEU A 108 -0.93 -23.94 -4.89
C LEU A 108 -0.62 -24.17 -3.40
N MET A 109 -0.54 -23.09 -2.60
CA MET A 109 -0.32 -23.20 -1.16
C MET A 109 -1.45 -23.95 -0.46
N TYR A 110 -2.70 -23.70 -0.84
CA TYR A 110 -3.83 -24.44 -0.32
C TYR A 110 -3.78 -25.93 -0.70
N HIS A 111 -3.40 -26.24 -1.93
CA HIS A 111 -3.27 -27.63 -2.38
C HIS A 111 -2.18 -28.39 -1.60
N VAL A 112 -1.08 -27.72 -1.24
CA VAL A 112 0.06 -28.35 -0.54
C VAL A 112 -0.19 -28.45 0.96
N HIS A 113 -0.76 -27.42 1.59
CA HIS A 113 -0.87 -27.30 3.05
C HIS A 113 -2.30 -27.42 3.60
N GLY A 114 -3.31 -27.43 2.72
CA GLY A 114 -4.72 -27.59 3.10
C GLY A 114 -5.24 -26.47 4.01
N GLU A 115 -6.12 -26.84 4.93
CA GLU A 115 -6.77 -25.90 5.86
C GLU A 115 -5.79 -25.19 6.78
N ALA A 116 -4.68 -25.82 7.15
CA ALA A 116 -3.65 -25.19 7.98
C ALA A 116 -3.08 -23.90 7.37
N PHE A 117 -3.01 -23.81 6.03
CA PHE A 117 -2.64 -22.60 5.34
C PHE A 117 -3.70 -21.49 5.51
N LEU A 118 -4.97 -21.82 5.38
CA LEU A 118 -6.07 -20.85 5.54
C LEU A 118 -6.10 -20.30 6.96
N ASP A 119 -6.03 -21.18 7.96
CA ASP A 119 -6.07 -20.79 9.37
C ASP A 119 -4.88 -19.91 9.75
N THR A 120 -3.70 -20.26 9.30
CA THR A 120 -2.49 -19.49 9.61
C THR A 120 -2.44 -18.19 8.81
N PHE A 121 -2.64 -18.24 7.49
CA PHE A 121 -2.44 -17.09 6.63
C PHE A 121 -3.62 -16.11 6.69
N ILE A 122 -4.86 -16.59 6.52
CA ILE A 122 -6.05 -15.73 6.55
C ILE A 122 -6.45 -15.45 7.99
N GLY A 123 -6.56 -16.50 8.81
CA GLY A 123 -6.98 -16.36 10.20
C GLY A 123 -5.99 -15.55 11.04
N TYR A 124 -4.80 -16.09 11.29
CA TYR A 124 -3.85 -15.46 12.19
C TYR A 124 -3.19 -14.21 11.59
N HIS A 125 -2.54 -14.32 10.42
CA HIS A 125 -1.75 -13.23 9.88
C HIS A 125 -2.57 -12.05 9.32
N ASN A 126 -3.81 -12.26 8.90
CA ASN A 126 -4.62 -11.19 8.36
C ASN A 126 -5.71 -10.73 9.34
N ILE A 127 -6.54 -11.64 9.86
CA ILE A 127 -7.68 -11.26 10.69
C ILE A 127 -7.25 -10.97 12.12
N THR A 128 -6.55 -11.90 12.78
CA THR A 128 -6.18 -11.73 14.20
C THR A 128 -5.26 -10.54 14.39
N ARG A 129 -4.25 -10.37 13.54
CA ARG A 129 -3.33 -9.22 13.59
C ARG A 129 -3.99 -7.88 13.27
N PHE A 130 -5.08 -7.88 12.51
CA PHE A 130 -5.85 -6.67 12.24
C PHE A 130 -6.70 -6.26 13.45
N ILE A 131 -7.23 -7.22 14.20
CA ILE A 131 -8.15 -6.98 15.33
C ILE A 131 -7.38 -6.76 16.63
N ALA A 132 -6.26 -7.48 16.84
CA ALA A 132 -5.49 -7.43 18.07
C ALA A 132 -4.01 -7.10 17.80
N PRO A 133 -3.43 -6.14 18.52
CA PRO A 133 -2.02 -5.80 18.39
C PRO A 133 -1.14 -6.97 18.88
N GLU A 134 -0.08 -7.25 18.14
CA GLU A 134 0.85 -8.35 18.42
C GLU A 134 1.71 -8.11 19.66
N HIS A 135 1.91 -6.85 20.04
CA HIS A 135 2.73 -6.47 21.20
C HIS A 135 1.95 -5.63 22.21
N PRO A 136 2.02 -5.98 23.52
CA PRO A 136 1.48 -5.15 24.60
C PRO A 136 2.13 -3.76 24.56
N GLY A 137 1.31 -2.71 24.57
CA GLY A 137 1.79 -1.32 24.52
C GLY A 137 1.64 -0.61 23.17
N GLN A 138 1.36 -1.32 22.09
CA GLN A 138 1.07 -0.71 20.77
C GLN A 138 -0.38 -0.24 20.63
N ASN A 139 -1.20 -0.40 21.66
CA ASN A 139 -2.61 0.02 21.70
C ASN A 139 -2.81 1.54 21.77
N ASN A 140 -1.72 2.33 21.86
CA ASN A 140 -1.83 3.77 21.90
C ASN A 140 -1.89 4.32 20.46
N TYR A 141 -2.97 5.02 20.11
CA TYR A 141 -3.15 5.69 18.82
C TYR A 141 -2.00 6.65 18.45
N PHE A 142 -1.33 7.21 19.45
CA PHE A 142 -0.19 8.10 19.27
C PHE A 142 1.16 7.39 19.11
N PHE A 143 1.19 6.06 19.24
CA PHE A 143 2.45 5.28 19.18
C PHE A 143 3.20 5.49 17.85
N PHE A 144 2.49 5.54 16.73
CA PHE A 144 3.10 5.68 15.41
C PHE A 144 3.55 7.10 15.08
N PHE A 145 3.10 8.11 15.82
CA PHE A 145 3.44 9.50 15.53
C PHE A 145 4.94 9.82 15.71
N PRO A 146 5.58 9.50 16.86
CA PRO A 146 7.03 9.69 17.00
C PRO A 146 7.83 8.80 16.05
N ILE A 147 7.38 7.58 15.77
CA ILE A 147 8.02 6.68 14.80
C ILE A 147 8.03 7.33 13.41
N LEU A 148 6.92 7.91 12.97
CA LEU A 148 6.83 8.60 11.69
C LEU A 148 7.80 9.79 11.62
N LEU A 149 7.90 10.59 12.68
CA LEU A 149 8.82 11.72 12.74
C LEU A 149 10.27 11.27 12.64
N VAL A 150 10.65 10.20 13.34
CA VAL A 150 12.01 9.63 13.27
C VAL A 150 12.26 9.01 11.89
N ALA A 151 11.29 8.27 11.37
CA ALA A 151 11.41 7.63 10.06
C ALA A 151 11.59 8.64 8.91
N MET A 152 11.02 9.84 9.03
CA MET A 152 11.16 10.91 8.04
C MET A 152 12.42 11.76 8.24
N MET A 153 13.26 11.53 9.24
CA MET A 153 14.51 12.29 9.37
C MET A 153 15.40 12.07 8.12
N PRO A 154 16.13 13.13 7.67
CA PRO A 154 16.24 14.47 8.26
C PRO A 154 15.11 15.43 7.88
N TRP A 155 14.11 15.00 7.11
CA TRP A 155 13.07 15.84 6.51
C TRP A 155 11.88 16.15 7.43
N SER A 156 11.85 15.59 8.63
CA SER A 156 10.73 15.77 9.60
C SER A 156 10.43 17.24 9.90
N GLY A 157 11.46 18.08 9.96
CA GLY A 157 11.28 19.53 10.15
C GLY A 157 10.59 20.26 8.99
N ALA A 158 10.61 19.67 7.78
CA ALA A 158 9.95 20.24 6.61
C ALA A 158 8.44 19.95 6.54
N ILE A 159 7.93 19.00 7.33
CA ILE A 159 6.52 18.57 7.31
C ILE A 159 5.61 19.73 7.72
N ILE A 160 5.92 20.40 8.83
CA ILE A 160 5.09 21.49 9.37
C ILE A 160 4.93 22.63 8.36
N PRO A 161 6.02 23.21 7.80
CA PRO A 161 5.87 24.27 6.80
C PRO A 161 5.23 23.77 5.50
N ALA A 162 5.39 22.49 5.12
CA ALA A 162 4.74 21.94 3.94
C ALA A 162 3.22 21.88 4.14
N ILE A 163 2.74 21.34 5.26
CA ILE A 163 1.32 21.30 5.60
C ILE A 163 0.73 22.70 5.69
N ALA A 164 1.42 23.63 6.35
CA ALA A 164 0.96 25.02 6.48
C ALA A 164 0.81 25.72 5.13
N ARG A 165 1.66 25.41 4.15
CA ARG A 165 1.54 25.93 2.77
C ARG A 165 0.37 25.29 2.00
N CYS A 166 0.11 24.00 2.21
CA CYS A 166 -1.03 23.32 1.59
C CYS A 166 -2.37 23.87 2.07
N ILE A 167 -2.48 24.19 3.37
CA ILE A 167 -3.72 24.73 3.96
C ILE A 167 -3.98 26.18 3.51
N LYS A 168 -2.93 26.96 3.22
CA LYS A 168 -3.05 28.36 2.78
C LYS A 168 -3.33 28.52 1.26
N ARG A 169 -3.32 27.45 0.51
CA ARG A 169 -3.67 27.42 -0.92
C ARG A 169 -5.12 27.03 -1.13
#